data_3d1d915419650e42241d373215a0f4f2
#
_entry.id   3d1d915419650e42241d373215a0f4f2
#
_cell.length_a   1.000
_cell.length_b   1.000
_cell.length_c   1.000
_cell.angle_alpha   90.00
_cell.angle_beta   90.00
_cell.angle_gamma   90.00
#
_symmetry.space_group_name_H-M   'P 1'
#
loop_
_entity.id
_entity.type
_entity.pdbx_description
1 polymer ?
#
loop_
_entity_poly.entity_id
_entity_poly.type
_entity_poly.pdbx_seq_one_letter_code
_entity_poly.pdbx_strand_id
1 'polypeptide(L)'
;MSRFQPTGVLISDDRHRTARRELNELALESTQDVHSLHQRCADIIESEVAELLANGAADGLSWDTYAVAHWRMVRRFVFGDPARDDEELTDVLTVLRRDANWAYAFPRRSATYDNFRRRLDHLSTTAPRDSLAAVVRDAIDKPGSLDPIGQIPHWLFAFDAVAVAIHRALALLAAHPDSAARARAEVAAATITEVRALPTLRATMLESLRLWPTTLAILREATRDVRWTGGVVPAGATTVVIGEFFQRDDDAMDFAQRFTPDVWTDGRARDLAGVVPFSDGPGECPGRNLVLMFGTAVLAAVCRSFDLDDNVLSPRVRRGSLDMPHALDHFDLRVGLTPHNED
;
A
#
# COMPACT_ATOMS: atom_id res chain seq x y z
N MET A 1 12.33 -4.35 12.38
CA MET A 1 10.88 -4.45 12.64
C MET A 1 10.55 -4.46 14.13
N SER A 2 11.24 -5.21 14.99
CA SER A 2 10.96 -5.29 16.45
C SER A 2 10.99 -3.94 17.20
N ARG A 3 11.44 -2.85 16.57
CA ARG A 3 11.51 -1.52 17.20
C ARG A 3 10.18 -0.78 17.23
N PHE A 4 9.28 -1.06 16.30
CA PHE A 4 7.94 -0.44 16.21
C PHE A 4 6.79 -1.44 16.26
N GLN A 5 7.05 -2.73 16.01
CA GLN A 5 6.06 -3.80 16.08
C GLN A 5 6.66 -5.08 16.72
N PRO A 6 7.03 -5.04 18.02
CA PRO A 6 7.70 -6.16 18.68
C PRO A 6 6.86 -7.44 18.71
N THR A 7 5.56 -7.30 18.58
CA THR A 7 4.58 -8.40 18.54
C THR A 7 3.93 -8.57 17.17
N GLY A 8 4.48 -7.92 16.13
CA GLY A 8 3.94 -8.01 14.77
C GLY A 8 4.00 -9.43 14.19
N VAL A 9 3.03 -9.77 13.36
CA VAL A 9 2.90 -11.11 12.73
C VAL A 9 4.16 -11.55 11.99
N LEU A 10 4.85 -10.63 11.31
CA LEU A 10 6.04 -10.94 10.49
C LEU A 10 7.29 -11.36 11.30
N ILE A 11 7.33 -11.03 12.58
CA ILE A 11 8.46 -11.34 13.47
C ILE A 11 8.06 -12.30 14.59
N SER A 12 6.91 -12.94 14.45
CA SER A 12 6.37 -13.89 15.42
C SER A 12 6.87 -15.30 15.15
N ASP A 13 7.01 -16.08 16.21
CA ASP A 13 7.25 -17.53 16.14
C ASP A 13 5.97 -18.30 15.70
N ASP A 14 6.11 -19.59 15.38
CA ASP A 14 5.08 -20.40 14.72
C ASP A 14 3.70 -20.33 15.40
N ARG A 15 3.63 -20.53 16.72
CA ARG A 15 2.35 -20.56 17.45
C ARG A 15 1.71 -19.18 17.54
N HIS A 16 2.51 -18.18 17.87
CA HIS A 16 2.05 -16.81 17.96
C HIS A 16 1.73 -16.24 16.59
N ARG A 17 2.48 -16.65 15.57
CA ARG A 17 2.26 -16.22 14.19
C ARG A 17 0.87 -16.63 13.69
N THR A 18 0.45 -17.86 13.90
CA THR A 18 -0.85 -18.36 13.45
C THR A 18 -2.00 -17.51 14.02
N ALA A 19 -2.07 -17.34 15.34
CA ALA A 19 -3.15 -16.57 15.96
C ALA A 19 -3.13 -15.07 15.58
N ARG A 20 -1.92 -14.47 15.43
CA ARG A 20 -1.79 -13.10 14.94
C ARG A 20 -2.16 -12.97 13.47
N ARG A 21 -1.86 -13.98 12.67
CA ARG A 21 -2.26 -14.04 11.26
C ARG A 21 -3.78 -14.09 11.13
N GLU A 22 -4.44 -14.96 11.87
CA GLU A 22 -5.91 -15.08 11.90
C GLU A 22 -6.58 -13.76 12.27
N LEU A 23 -6.06 -13.05 13.28
CA LEU A 23 -6.56 -11.72 13.66
C LEU A 23 -6.41 -10.70 12.51
N ASN A 24 -5.24 -10.68 11.85
CA ASN A 24 -5.03 -9.78 10.71
C ASN A 24 -5.95 -10.14 9.55
N GLU A 25 -6.13 -11.41 9.22
CA GLU A 25 -7.03 -11.86 8.16
C GLU A 25 -8.49 -11.51 8.45
N LEU A 26 -8.91 -11.64 9.70
CA LEU A 26 -10.23 -11.22 10.14
C LEU A 26 -10.43 -9.71 10.02
N ALA A 27 -9.47 -8.93 10.54
CA ALA A 27 -9.57 -7.46 10.55
C ALA A 27 -9.49 -6.85 9.14
N LEU A 28 -8.69 -7.46 8.26
CA LEU A 28 -8.48 -7.00 6.89
C LEU A 28 -9.41 -7.67 5.88
N GLU A 29 -10.31 -8.55 6.36
CA GLU A 29 -11.27 -9.32 5.54
C GLU A 29 -10.59 -9.93 4.29
N SER A 30 -9.46 -10.62 4.50
CA SER A 30 -8.54 -11.05 3.44
C SER A 30 -9.20 -11.91 2.35
N THR A 31 -10.30 -12.61 2.68
CA THR A 31 -11.07 -13.46 1.76
C THR A 31 -12.14 -12.70 0.98
N GLN A 32 -12.40 -11.44 1.33
CA GLN A 32 -13.40 -10.61 0.66
C GLN A 32 -12.72 -9.72 -0.38
N ASP A 33 -13.27 -9.64 -1.59
CA ASP A 33 -12.76 -8.74 -2.63
C ASP A 33 -12.96 -7.26 -2.27
N VAL A 34 -13.99 -6.96 -1.51
CA VAL A 34 -14.36 -5.62 -1.05
C VAL A 34 -14.61 -5.68 0.45
N HIS A 35 -13.88 -4.87 1.20
CA HIS A 35 -13.99 -4.80 2.65
C HIS A 35 -15.35 -4.23 3.08
N SER A 36 -15.91 -4.71 4.20
CA SER A 36 -17.20 -4.24 4.72
C SER A 36 -17.24 -2.73 4.99
N LEU A 37 -16.11 -2.11 5.31
CA LEU A 37 -15.97 -0.67 5.50
C LEU A 37 -15.76 0.13 4.20
N HIS A 38 -16.06 -0.45 3.01
CA HIS A 38 -15.78 0.21 1.72
C HIS A 38 -16.51 1.55 1.56
N GLN A 39 -17.77 1.65 2.01
CA GLN A 39 -18.50 2.93 1.95
C GLN A 39 -17.83 3.99 2.84
N ARG A 40 -17.51 3.62 4.08
CA ARG A 40 -16.78 4.53 5.00
C ARG A 40 -15.42 4.96 4.44
N CYS A 41 -14.71 4.03 3.83
CA CYS A 41 -13.44 4.30 3.15
C CYS A 41 -13.62 5.32 2.02
N ALA A 42 -14.65 5.14 1.20
CA ALA A 42 -14.97 6.05 0.11
C ALA A 42 -15.30 7.46 0.59
N ASP A 43 -16.19 7.60 1.60
CA ASP A 43 -16.59 8.88 2.18
C ASP A 43 -15.37 9.66 2.73
N ILE A 44 -14.45 8.95 3.39
CA ILE A 44 -13.20 9.54 3.89
C ILE A 44 -12.33 10.03 2.74
N ILE A 45 -12.14 9.19 1.72
CA ILE A 45 -11.29 9.49 0.56
C ILE A 45 -11.84 10.70 -0.20
N GLU A 46 -13.13 10.72 -0.51
CA GLU A 46 -13.77 11.84 -1.22
C GLU A 46 -13.60 13.16 -0.44
N SER A 47 -13.82 13.13 0.87
CA SER A 47 -13.64 14.30 1.74
C SER A 47 -12.20 14.82 1.75
N GLU A 48 -11.20 13.94 1.90
CA GLU A 48 -9.78 14.36 1.98
C GLU A 48 -9.23 14.75 0.59
N VAL A 49 -9.70 14.12 -0.48
CA VAL A 49 -9.36 14.53 -1.85
C VAL A 49 -9.97 15.90 -2.14
N ALA A 50 -11.22 16.16 -1.80
CA ALA A 50 -11.84 17.49 -1.98
C ALA A 50 -11.05 18.58 -1.23
N GLU A 51 -10.59 18.33 -0.01
CA GLU A 51 -9.76 19.29 0.75
C GLU A 51 -8.37 19.47 0.13
N LEU A 52 -7.74 18.38 -0.34
CA LEU A 52 -6.47 18.44 -1.07
C LEU A 52 -6.55 19.41 -2.26
N LEU A 53 -7.71 19.40 -2.94
CA LEU A 53 -8.01 20.24 -4.11
C LEU A 53 -8.17 21.72 -3.76
N ALA A 54 -8.94 21.97 -2.71
CA ALA A 54 -9.21 23.34 -2.25
C ALA A 54 -7.92 24.08 -1.81
N ASN A 55 -6.92 23.34 -1.34
CA ASN A 55 -5.66 23.87 -0.81
C ASN A 55 -4.53 24.02 -1.85
N GLY A 56 -4.80 23.77 -3.12
CA GLY A 56 -3.94 24.17 -4.23
C GLY A 56 -2.99 23.08 -4.74
N ALA A 57 -3.43 22.39 -5.79
CA ALA A 57 -2.57 21.57 -6.64
C ALA A 57 -2.08 22.36 -7.89
N ALA A 58 -2.06 23.70 -7.84
CA ALA A 58 -1.73 24.55 -8.99
C ALA A 58 -0.35 24.25 -9.59
N ASP A 59 0.62 23.84 -8.74
CA ASP A 59 1.98 23.48 -9.16
C ASP A 59 2.15 21.95 -9.32
N GLY A 60 1.06 21.19 -9.35
CA GLY A 60 1.04 19.73 -9.38
C GLY A 60 1.12 19.11 -7.98
N LEU A 61 0.67 17.86 -7.90
CA LEU A 61 0.62 17.06 -6.68
C LEU A 61 2.02 16.52 -6.34
N SER A 62 2.67 17.13 -5.39
CA SER A 62 3.94 16.65 -4.83
C SER A 62 3.72 15.53 -3.82
N TRP A 63 4.78 14.77 -3.52
CA TRP A 63 4.74 13.78 -2.44
C TRP A 63 4.32 14.38 -1.10
N ASP A 64 4.93 15.52 -0.70
CA ASP A 64 4.66 16.12 0.60
C ASP A 64 3.19 16.51 0.76
N THR A 65 2.60 17.10 -0.28
CA THR A 65 1.18 17.46 -0.28
C THR A 65 0.28 16.21 -0.24
N TYR A 66 0.60 15.22 -1.06
CA TYR A 66 -0.15 13.96 -1.11
C TYR A 66 -0.05 13.18 0.21
N ALA A 67 1.13 13.08 0.79
CA ALA A 67 1.36 12.31 2.02
C ALA A 67 0.54 12.83 3.21
N VAL A 68 0.36 14.15 3.33
CA VAL A 68 -0.50 14.73 4.38
C VAL A 68 -1.94 14.23 4.23
N ALA A 69 -2.51 14.34 3.03
CA ALA A 69 -3.88 13.88 2.76
C ALA A 69 -3.99 12.36 2.96
N HIS A 70 -3.02 11.59 2.46
CA HIS A 70 -2.98 10.14 2.63
C HIS A 70 -3.00 9.73 4.11
N TRP A 71 -2.16 10.35 4.95
CA TRP A 71 -2.12 10.02 6.37
C TRP A 71 -3.39 10.44 7.11
N ARG A 72 -4.07 11.51 6.71
CA ARG A 72 -5.41 11.86 7.23
C ARG A 72 -6.43 10.78 6.87
N MET A 73 -6.46 10.33 5.60
CA MET A 73 -7.32 9.20 5.18
C MET A 73 -7.06 7.95 6.02
N VAL A 74 -5.78 7.58 6.20
CA VAL A 74 -5.38 6.38 6.94
C VAL A 74 -5.78 6.47 8.42
N ARG A 75 -5.48 7.59 9.09
CA ARG A 75 -5.84 7.76 10.50
C ARG A 75 -7.36 7.68 10.72
N ARG A 76 -8.14 8.33 9.85
CA ARG A 76 -9.62 8.26 9.88
C ARG A 76 -10.13 6.84 9.63
N PHE A 77 -9.58 6.16 8.64
CA PHE A 77 -10.00 4.80 8.30
C PHE A 77 -9.63 3.78 9.38
N VAL A 78 -8.44 3.91 9.98
CA VAL A 78 -7.97 2.97 11.00
C VAL A 78 -8.61 3.25 12.35
N PHE A 79 -8.68 4.51 12.80
CA PHE A 79 -9.08 4.86 14.16
C PHE A 79 -10.35 5.71 14.27
N GLY A 80 -10.90 6.15 13.15
CA GLY A 80 -12.05 7.07 13.10
C GLY A 80 -11.68 8.54 12.99
N ASP A 81 -12.68 9.40 12.76
CA ASP A 81 -12.49 10.84 12.53
C ASP A 81 -11.72 11.58 13.63
N PRO A 82 -11.86 11.24 14.92
CA PRO A 82 -11.08 11.94 15.98
C PRO A 82 -9.56 11.82 15.81
N ALA A 83 -9.09 10.81 15.07
CA ALA A 83 -7.65 10.62 14.83
C ALA A 83 -7.12 11.36 13.59
N ARG A 84 -7.98 12.08 12.83
CA ARG A 84 -7.62 12.73 11.56
C ARG A 84 -6.34 13.54 11.65
N ASP A 85 -6.25 14.40 12.64
CA ASP A 85 -5.17 15.39 12.78
C ASP A 85 -4.12 14.97 13.84
N ASP A 86 -4.10 13.67 14.22
CA ASP A 86 -3.10 13.11 15.11
C ASP A 86 -1.78 12.82 14.34
N GLU A 87 -1.09 13.88 13.92
CA GLU A 87 0.17 13.78 13.16
C GLU A 87 1.26 13.11 14.00
N GLU A 88 1.28 13.33 15.31
CA GLU A 88 2.29 12.75 16.21
C GLU A 88 2.32 11.22 16.12
N LEU A 89 1.16 10.56 15.91
CA LEU A 89 1.09 9.11 15.74
C LEU A 89 1.96 8.63 14.56
N THR A 90 1.84 9.30 13.43
CA THR A 90 2.54 8.93 12.17
C THR A 90 3.99 9.40 12.17
N ASP A 91 4.29 10.53 12.81
CA ASP A 91 5.66 11.03 12.98
C ASP A 91 6.50 10.11 13.87
N VAL A 92 5.94 9.69 15.00
CA VAL A 92 6.60 8.73 15.90
C VAL A 92 6.83 7.39 15.21
N LEU A 93 5.85 6.90 14.44
CA LEU A 93 6.02 5.69 13.62
C LEU A 93 7.16 5.84 12.62
N THR A 94 7.25 6.98 11.94
CA THR A 94 8.32 7.28 10.97
C THR A 94 9.69 7.26 11.62
N VAL A 95 9.84 7.86 12.79
CA VAL A 95 11.10 7.81 13.58
C VAL A 95 11.45 6.37 13.96
N LEU A 96 10.49 5.60 14.48
CA LEU A 96 10.73 4.20 14.90
C LEU A 96 11.08 3.29 13.71
N ARG A 97 10.48 3.52 12.55
CA ARG A 97 10.79 2.78 11.32
C ARG A 97 12.18 3.10 10.79
N ARG A 98 12.56 4.39 10.74
CA ARG A 98 13.91 4.81 10.38
C ARG A 98 14.93 4.13 11.28
N ASP A 99 14.73 4.15 12.60
CA ASP A 99 15.61 3.51 13.57
C ASP A 99 15.62 1.96 13.42
N ALA A 100 14.52 1.36 12.93
CA ALA A 100 14.46 -0.07 12.64
C ALA A 100 15.26 -0.45 11.38
N ASN A 101 15.21 0.38 10.34
CA ASN A 101 15.99 0.17 9.11
C ASN A 101 17.50 0.31 9.36
N TRP A 102 17.88 1.15 10.31
CA TRP A 102 19.26 1.39 10.71
C TRP A 102 19.58 0.81 12.09
N ALA A 103 19.03 -0.37 12.40
CA ALA A 103 19.07 -0.97 13.73
C ALA A 103 20.48 -1.23 14.27
N TYR A 104 21.46 -1.38 13.40
CA TYR A 104 22.88 -1.51 13.75
C TYR A 104 23.54 -0.18 14.12
N ALA A 105 22.99 0.97 13.69
CA ALA A 105 23.58 2.29 13.92
C ALA A 105 22.87 3.08 15.03
N PHE A 106 21.59 2.81 15.28
CA PHE A 106 20.81 3.57 16.27
C PHE A 106 20.46 2.72 17.50
N PRO A 107 20.52 3.28 18.72
CA PRO A 107 20.04 2.61 19.93
C PRO A 107 18.51 2.45 19.91
N ARG A 108 18.01 1.57 20.75
CA ARG A 108 16.57 1.39 20.94
C ARG A 108 15.99 2.58 21.70
N ARG A 109 14.93 3.20 21.16
CA ARG A 109 14.24 4.34 21.78
C ARG A 109 13.00 3.86 22.56
N SER A 110 13.24 3.28 23.74
CA SER A 110 12.16 2.71 24.55
C SER A 110 11.08 3.72 24.90
N ALA A 111 11.45 4.92 25.37
CA ALA A 111 10.49 5.97 25.70
C ALA A 111 9.63 6.43 24.51
N THR A 112 10.23 6.50 23.32
CA THR A 112 9.50 6.83 22.08
C THR A 112 8.49 5.72 21.73
N TYR A 113 8.93 4.45 21.85
CA TYR A 113 8.04 3.31 21.63
C TYR A 113 6.90 3.27 22.66
N ASP A 114 7.19 3.52 23.95
CA ASP A 114 6.19 3.53 25.01
C ASP A 114 5.16 4.64 24.82
N ASN A 115 5.59 5.81 24.31
CA ASN A 115 4.66 6.88 23.91
C ASN A 115 3.77 6.43 22.74
N PHE A 116 4.35 5.88 21.71
CA PHE A 116 3.63 5.34 20.55
C PHE A 116 2.61 4.29 20.99
N ARG A 117 3.00 3.35 21.85
CA ARG A 117 2.13 2.30 22.34
C ARG A 117 0.95 2.85 23.15
N ARG A 118 1.18 3.77 24.08
CA ARG A 118 0.08 4.41 24.85
C ARG A 118 -0.93 5.10 23.93
N ARG A 119 -0.46 5.74 22.87
CA ARG A 119 -1.32 6.39 21.88
C ARG A 119 -2.15 5.37 21.09
N LEU A 120 -1.54 4.28 20.66
CA LEU A 120 -2.25 3.17 20.04
C LEU A 120 -3.29 2.54 20.96
N ASP A 121 -2.94 2.32 22.25
CA ASP A 121 -3.86 1.77 23.25
C ASP A 121 -5.08 2.70 23.41
N HIS A 122 -4.87 4.01 23.52
CA HIS A 122 -5.94 4.98 23.62
C HIS A 122 -6.84 4.99 22.39
N LEU A 123 -6.27 5.15 21.20
CA LEU A 123 -7.02 5.21 19.95
C LEU A 123 -7.77 3.91 19.66
N SER A 124 -7.18 2.75 19.96
CA SER A 124 -7.82 1.46 19.72
C SER A 124 -8.98 1.18 20.67
N THR A 125 -8.86 1.57 21.96
CA THR A 125 -9.94 1.38 22.94
C THR A 125 -11.12 2.31 22.71
N THR A 126 -10.89 3.47 22.12
CA THR A 126 -11.92 4.47 21.80
C THR A 126 -12.41 4.40 20.35
N ALA A 127 -11.87 3.48 19.55
CA ALA A 127 -12.17 3.35 18.13
C ALA A 127 -13.66 3.16 17.87
N PRO A 128 -14.28 3.94 16.96
CA PRO A 128 -15.68 3.78 16.60
C PRO A 128 -15.89 2.47 15.82
N ARG A 129 -17.13 1.99 15.75
CA ARG A 129 -17.46 0.72 15.11
C ARG A 129 -17.22 0.70 13.59
N ASP A 130 -17.23 1.84 12.98
CA ASP A 130 -16.99 2.08 11.55
C ASP A 130 -15.51 2.37 11.24
N SER A 131 -14.60 1.84 12.04
CA SER A 131 -13.15 1.93 11.88
C SER A 131 -12.48 0.55 11.87
N LEU A 132 -11.33 0.44 11.24
CA LEU A 132 -10.58 -0.82 11.16
C LEU A 132 -10.13 -1.32 12.55
N ALA A 133 -9.80 -0.41 13.47
CA ALA A 133 -9.39 -0.74 14.83
C ALA A 133 -10.55 -1.28 15.70
N ALA A 134 -11.80 -1.19 15.27
CA ALA A 134 -12.93 -1.76 16.00
C ALA A 134 -12.78 -3.29 16.20
N VAL A 135 -12.26 -4.00 15.19
CA VAL A 135 -11.99 -5.44 15.30
C VAL A 135 -10.95 -5.74 16.36
N VAL A 136 -9.93 -4.89 16.47
CA VAL A 136 -8.88 -4.99 17.52
C VAL A 136 -9.48 -4.73 18.89
N ARG A 137 -10.26 -3.66 19.04
CA ARG A 137 -10.96 -3.34 20.28
C ARG A 137 -11.80 -4.51 20.79
N ASP A 138 -12.57 -5.14 19.88
CA ASP A 138 -13.44 -6.26 20.22
C ASP A 138 -12.67 -7.56 20.50
N ALA A 139 -11.36 -7.60 20.23
CA ALA A 139 -10.47 -8.72 20.47
C ALA A 139 -9.59 -8.54 21.73
N ILE A 140 -9.50 -7.35 22.32
CA ILE A 140 -8.56 -7.04 23.43
C ILE A 140 -8.73 -8.02 24.60
N ASP A 141 -9.96 -8.27 25.01
CA ASP A 141 -10.28 -9.07 26.20
C ASP A 141 -10.56 -10.56 25.87
N LYS A 142 -10.39 -10.97 24.62
CA LYS A 142 -10.64 -12.39 24.26
C LYS A 142 -9.51 -13.27 24.76
N PRO A 143 -9.84 -14.44 25.39
CA PRO A 143 -8.84 -15.42 25.78
C PRO A 143 -7.99 -15.86 24.57
N GLY A 144 -6.67 -15.91 24.75
CA GLY A 144 -5.73 -16.27 23.68
C GLY A 144 -5.39 -15.15 22.70
N SER A 145 -5.93 -13.94 22.88
CA SER A 145 -5.52 -12.78 22.09
C SER A 145 -4.04 -12.47 22.34
N LEU A 146 -3.26 -12.46 21.27
CA LEU A 146 -1.81 -12.26 21.32
C LEU A 146 -1.47 -10.81 20.95
N ASP A 147 -1.78 -9.88 21.84
CA ASP A 147 -1.56 -8.45 21.65
C ASP A 147 -2.21 -7.92 20.36
N PRO A 148 -3.54 -7.81 20.30
CA PRO A 148 -4.25 -7.32 19.12
C PRO A 148 -3.81 -5.92 18.70
N ILE A 149 -3.62 -5.00 19.64
CA ILE A 149 -3.18 -3.63 19.37
C ILE A 149 -1.78 -3.62 18.74
N GLY A 150 -0.92 -4.57 19.11
CA GLY A 150 0.41 -4.73 18.55
C GLY A 150 0.44 -5.12 17.06
N GLN A 151 -0.72 -5.42 16.43
CA GLN A 151 -0.81 -5.66 14.99
C GLN A 151 -1.00 -4.37 14.18
N ILE A 152 -1.58 -3.33 14.79
CA ILE A 152 -1.89 -2.06 14.10
C ILE A 152 -0.64 -1.36 13.52
N PRO A 153 0.53 -1.34 14.18
CA PRO A 153 1.74 -0.77 13.58
C PRO A 153 2.11 -1.39 12.23
N HIS A 154 1.77 -2.67 12.02
CA HIS A 154 1.98 -3.33 10.74
C HIS A 154 1.03 -2.80 9.66
N TRP A 155 -0.23 -2.53 10.01
CA TRP A 155 -1.19 -1.92 9.08
C TRP A 155 -0.76 -0.51 8.66
N LEU A 156 -0.38 0.31 9.63
CA LEU A 156 0.14 1.66 9.35
C LEU A 156 1.39 1.62 8.47
N PHE A 157 2.29 0.67 8.72
CA PHE A 157 3.45 0.43 7.86
C PHE A 157 3.06 0.03 6.43
N ALA A 158 2.03 -0.82 6.27
CA ALA A 158 1.53 -1.21 4.97
C ALA A 158 0.90 -0.03 4.23
N PHE A 159 0.14 0.83 4.90
CA PHE A 159 -0.44 2.03 4.30
C PHE A 159 0.62 3.05 3.83
N ASP A 160 1.77 3.14 4.47
CA ASP A 160 2.89 3.94 3.95
C ASP A 160 3.39 3.42 2.58
N ALA A 161 3.53 2.10 2.45
CA ALA A 161 3.89 1.49 1.17
C ALA A 161 2.81 1.73 0.09
N VAL A 162 1.52 1.70 0.49
CA VAL A 162 0.38 1.99 -0.39
C VAL A 162 0.41 3.43 -0.88
N ALA A 163 0.78 4.39 -0.03
CA ALA A 163 0.92 5.80 -0.42
C ALA A 163 1.89 5.96 -1.60
N VAL A 164 3.06 5.32 -1.49
CA VAL A 164 4.07 5.35 -2.57
C VAL A 164 3.52 4.72 -3.86
N ALA A 165 2.82 3.59 -3.74
CA ALA A 165 2.24 2.92 -4.90
C ALA A 165 1.15 3.75 -5.59
N ILE A 166 0.27 4.42 -4.83
CA ILE A 166 -0.77 5.31 -5.37
C ILE A 166 -0.13 6.52 -6.09
N HIS A 167 0.84 7.18 -5.46
CA HIS A 167 1.48 8.35 -6.07
C HIS A 167 2.18 8.00 -7.39
N ARG A 168 2.84 6.84 -7.45
CA ARG A 168 3.40 6.30 -8.70
C ARG A 168 2.33 5.92 -9.72
N ALA A 169 1.20 5.37 -9.28
CA ALA A 169 0.07 5.04 -10.15
C ALA A 169 -0.55 6.28 -10.79
N LEU A 170 -0.67 7.39 -10.05
CA LEU A 170 -1.09 8.69 -10.60
C LEU A 170 -0.13 9.18 -11.68
N ALA A 171 1.19 9.05 -11.47
CA ALA A 171 2.19 9.39 -12.49
C ALA A 171 2.11 8.50 -13.73
N LEU A 172 1.82 7.20 -13.56
CA LEU A 172 1.59 6.29 -14.69
C LEU A 172 0.37 6.73 -15.52
N LEU A 173 -0.74 7.09 -14.87
CA LEU A 173 -1.92 7.60 -15.58
C LEU A 173 -1.61 8.92 -16.29
N ALA A 174 -0.92 9.85 -15.64
CA ALA A 174 -0.53 11.13 -16.26
C ALA A 174 0.34 10.92 -17.50
N ALA A 175 1.26 9.94 -17.48
CA ALA A 175 2.14 9.63 -18.59
C ALA A 175 1.47 8.84 -19.72
N HIS A 176 0.29 8.21 -19.48
CA HIS A 176 -0.40 7.32 -20.42
C HIS A 176 -1.84 7.75 -20.66
N PRO A 177 -2.08 8.75 -21.55
CA PRO A 177 -3.39 9.38 -21.76
C PRO A 177 -4.51 8.39 -22.14
N ASP A 178 -4.19 7.32 -22.86
CA ASP A 178 -5.20 6.32 -23.24
C ASP A 178 -5.72 5.56 -22.01
N SER A 179 -4.82 5.23 -21.07
CA SER A 179 -5.22 4.63 -19.78
C SER A 179 -5.95 5.61 -18.90
N ALA A 180 -5.54 6.89 -18.86
CA ALA A 180 -6.25 7.94 -18.16
C ALA A 180 -7.67 8.16 -18.72
N ALA A 181 -7.84 8.13 -20.05
CA ALA A 181 -9.15 8.24 -20.69
C ALA A 181 -10.07 7.06 -20.33
N ARG A 182 -9.54 5.82 -20.32
CA ARG A 182 -10.28 4.64 -19.85
C ARG A 182 -10.68 4.77 -18.39
N ALA A 183 -9.74 5.19 -17.54
CA ALA A 183 -10.00 5.42 -16.11
C ALA A 183 -11.11 6.47 -15.89
N ARG A 184 -11.09 7.59 -16.63
CA ARG A 184 -12.16 8.60 -16.59
C ARG A 184 -13.51 8.03 -17.02
N ALA A 185 -13.57 7.23 -18.07
CA ALA A 185 -14.80 6.58 -18.50
C ALA A 185 -15.36 5.64 -17.41
N GLU A 186 -14.51 4.89 -16.72
CA GLU A 186 -14.90 4.04 -15.60
C GLU A 186 -15.51 4.87 -14.46
N VAL A 187 -14.84 5.94 -14.01
CA VAL A 187 -15.35 6.76 -12.89
C VAL A 187 -16.56 7.61 -13.24
N ALA A 188 -16.82 7.87 -14.52
CA ALA A 188 -18.05 8.49 -14.98
C ALA A 188 -19.23 7.51 -14.97
N ALA A 189 -18.99 6.21 -15.13
CA ALA A 189 -20.00 5.17 -15.18
C ALA A 189 -20.28 4.49 -13.84
N ALA A 190 -19.37 4.60 -12.86
CA ALA A 190 -19.46 3.90 -11.58
C ALA A 190 -19.11 4.83 -10.41
N THR A 191 -19.54 4.46 -9.20
CA THR A 191 -19.13 5.15 -7.96
C THR A 191 -17.78 4.63 -7.48
N ILE A 192 -17.09 5.39 -6.61
CA ILE A 192 -15.78 4.94 -6.07
C ILE A 192 -15.91 3.73 -5.13
N THR A 193 -17.11 3.42 -4.66
CA THR A 193 -17.41 2.21 -3.88
C THR A 193 -17.53 0.96 -4.74
N GLU A 194 -17.80 1.13 -6.03
CA GLU A 194 -17.91 0.02 -6.99
C GLU A 194 -16.55 -0.36 -7.58
N VAL A 195 -15.55 -0.58 -6.72
CA VAL A 195 -14.15 -0.83 -7.13
C VAL A 195 -13.97 -1.99 -8.13
N ARG A 196 -14.94 -2.89 -8.23
CA ARG A 196 -14.98 -3.95 -9.25
C ARG A 196 -15.31 -3.43 -10.65
N ALA A 197 -16.02 -2.30 -10.72
CA ALA A 197 -16.33 -1.62 -11.97
C ALA A 197 -15.22 -0.67 -12.44
N LEU A 198 -14.08 -0.65 -11.74
CA LEU A 198 -12.90 0.20 -12.00
C LEU A 198 -11.67 -0.64 -12.36
N PRO A 199 -11.75 -1.54 -13.36
CA PRO A 199 -10.66 -2.49 -13.67
C PRO A 199 -9.37 -1.82 -14.13
N THR A 200 -9.45 -0.72 -14.89
CA THR A 200 -8.25 0.03 -15.33
C THR A 200 -7.52 0.65 -14.14
N LEU A 201 -8.23 1.25 -13.20
CA LEU A 201 -7.62 1.83 -12.00
C LEU A 201 -7.01 0.76 -11.10
N ARG A 202 -7.70 -0.36 -10.91
CA ARG A 202 -7.16 -1.51 -10.16
C ARG A 202 -5.92 -2.08 -10.83
N ALA A 203 -5.93 -2.25 -12.15
CA ALA A 203 -4.81 -2.72 -12.93
C ALA A 203 -3.61 -1.75 -12.87
N THR A 204 -3.87 -0.44 -12.86
CA THR A 204 -2.84 0.59 -12.68
C THR A 204 -2.16 0.48 -11.31
N MET A 205 -2.92 0.21 -10.23
CA MET A 205 -2.32 -0.07 -8.91
C MET A 205 -1.42 -1.30 -8.94
N LEU A 206 -1.85 -2.38 -9.59
CA LEU A 206 -1.07 -3.61 -9.72
C LEU A 206 0.20 -3.39 -10.56
N GLU A 207 0.13 -2.60 -11.63
CA GLU A 207 1.29 -2.22 -12.43
C GLU A 207 2.29 -1.35 -11.67
N SER A 208 1.81 -0.39 -10.87
CA SER A 208 2.68 0.38 -10.01
C SER A 208 3.47 -0.51 -9.04
N LEU A 209 2.81 -1.51 -8.45
CA LEU A 209 3.44 -2.48 -7.54
C LEU A 209 4.37 -3.46 -8.27
N ARG A 210 4.06 -3.85 -9.52
CA ARG A 210 4.90 -4.71 -10.34
C ARG A 210 6.17 -3.98 -10.76
N LEU A 211 6.02 -2.79 -11.32
CA LEU A 211 7.14 -1.99 -11.83
C LEU A 211 8.09 -1.52 -10.72
N TRP A 212 7.54 -1.18 -9.55
CA TRP A 212 8.32 -0.69 -8.41
C TRP A 212 7.85 -1.34 -7.10
N PRO A 213 8.27 -2.59 -6.86
CA PRO A 213 7.89 -3.31 -5.64
C PRO A 213 8.24 -2.52 -4.38
N THR A 214 7.29 -2.38 -3.48
CA THR A 214 7.50 -1.70 -2.19
C THR A 214 8.34 -2.54 -1.22
N THR A 215 8.39 -3.86 -1.42
CA THR A 215 9.28 -4.78 -0.74
C THR A 215 10.36 -5.22 -1.74
N LEU A 216 11.51 -4.54 -1.72
CA LEU A 216 12.60 -4.76 -2.68
C LEU A 216 13.20 -6.15 -2.58
N ALA A 217 13.37 -6.66 -1.35
CA ALA A 217 14.00 -7.95 -1.12
C ALA A 217 13.37 -8.67 0.07
N ILE A 218 13.24 -9.98 -0.06
CA ILE A 218 12.73 -10.88 0.98
C ILE A 218 13.85 -11.84 1.37
N LEU A 219 14.21 -11.85 2.66
CA LEU A 219 15.17 -12.80 3.21
C LEU A 219 14.45 -14.07 3.64
N ARG A 220 15.03 -15.21 3.29
CA ARG A 220 14.59 -16.55 3.70
C ARG A 220 15.79 -17.36 4.15
N GLU A 221 15.58 -18.26 5.09
CA GLU A 221 16.55 -19.27 5.48
C GLU A 221 16.05 -20.65 5.07
N ALA A 222 16.91 -21.44 4.43
CA ALA A 222 16.57 -22.79 4.03
C ALA A 222 16.51 -23.70 5.28
N THR A 223 15.35 -24.24 5.60
CA THR A 223 15.16 -25.17 6.75
C THR A 223 15.62 -26.59 6.46
N ARG A 224 15.91 -26.91 5.20
CA ARG A 224 16.45 -28.17 4.69
C ARG A 224 17.18 -27.93 3.39
N ASP A 225 17.94 -28.91 2.91
CA ASP A 225 18.54 -28.85 1.59
C ASP A 225 17.48 -28.69 0.50
N VAL A 226 17.62 -27.68 -0.34
CA VAL A 226 16.72 -27.40 -1.46
C VAL A 226 17.47 -27.60 -2.77
N ARG A 227 16.98 -28.52 -3.60
CA ARG A 227 17.53 -28.72 -4.95
C ARG A 227 17.04 -27.61 -5.88
N TRP A 228 17.97 -27.00 -6.57
CA TRP A 228 17.75 -25.97 -7.56
C TRP A 228 18.39 -26.38 -8.89
N THR A 229 17.99 -25.80 -10.01
CA THR A 229 18.57 -26.11 -11.35
C THR A 229 20.09 -25.94 -11.40
N GLY A 230 20.64 -25.01 -10.63
CA GLY A 230 22.10 -24.73 -10.55
C GLY A 230 22.83 -25.47 -9.42
N GLY A 231 22.16 -26.33 -8.62
CA GLY A 231 22.81 -27.04 -7.53
C GLY A 231 21.93 -27.30 -6.33
N VAL A 232 22.54 -27.33 -5.13
CA VAL A 232 21.85 -27.52 -3.85
C VAL A 232 22.08 -26.29 -2.99
N VAL A 233 20.98 -25.70 -2.49
CA VAL A 233 21.01 -24.71 -1.42
C VAL A 233 20.97 -25.49 -0.09
N PRO A 234 22.05 -25.48 0.72
CA PRO A 234 22.10 -26.26 1.95
C PRO A 234 21.18 -25.68 3.03
N ALA A 235 20.76 -26.53 3.95
CA ALA A 235 20.07 -26.11 5.17
C ALA A 235 20.87 -25.03 5.90
N GLY A 236 20.20 -24.01 6.45
CA GLY A 236 20.83 -22.86 7.10
C GLY A 236 21.33 -21.77 6.14
N ALA A 237 21.29 -21.99 4.82
CA ALA A 237 21.69 -20.96 3.86
C ALA A 237 20.65 -19.85 3.80
N THR A 238 21.14 -18.59 3.81
CA THR A 238 20.28 -17.42 3.56
C THR A 238 20.06 -17.22 2.07
N THR A 239 18.80 -17.12 1.68
CA THR A 239 18.38 -16.81 0.31
C THR A 239 17.77 -15.41 0.29
N VAL A 240 18.14 -14.63 -0.71
CA VAL A 240 17.57 -13.29 -0.97
C VAL A 240 16.70 -13.38 -2.23
N VAL A 241 15.42 -13.09 -2.09
CA VAL A 241 14.49 -12.99 -3.22
C VAL A 241 14.33 -11.51 -3.55
N ILE A 242 14.84 -11.09 -4.71
CA ILE A 242 14.73 -9.70 -5.17
C ILE A 242 13.49 -9.60 -6.06
N GLY A 243 12.46 -8.89 -5.59
CA GLY A 243 11.15 -8.83 -6.24
C GLY A 243 11.20 -8.30 -7.68
N GLU A 244 12.02 -7.29 -7.92
CA GLU A 244 12.14 -6.67 -9.25
C GLU A 244 12.62 -7.66 -10.33
N PHE A 245 13.56 -8.56 -10.02
CA PHE A 245 14.05 -9.54 -10.97
C PHE A 245 12.96 -10.47 -11.50
N PHE A 246 11.97 -10.79 -10.68
CA PHE A 246 10.86 -11.65 -11.07
C PHE A 246 9.72 -10.87 -11.72
N GLN A 247 9.43 -9.68 -11.21
CA GLN A 247 8.29 -8.88 -11.67
C GLN A 247 8.60 -8.06 -12.93
N ARG A 248 9.89 -7.97 -13.32
CA ARG A 248 10.38 -7.28 -14.52
C ARG A 248 11.37 -8.13 -15.30
N ASP A 249 11.11 -9.43 -15.39
CA ASP A 249 11.92 -10.41 -16.12
C ASP A 249 11.65 -10.33 -17.61
N ASP A 250 12.61 -9.80 -18.39
CA ASP A 250 12.51 -9.64 -19.84
C ASP A 250 12.54 -10.99 -20.57
N ASP A 251 13.10 -12.05 -19.97
CA ASP A 251 13.09 -13.39 -20.54
C ASP A 251 11.71 -14.05 -20.43
N ALA A 252 10.93 -13.66 -19.43
CA ALA A 252 9.60 -14.21 -19.18
C ALA A 252 8.46 -13.36 -19.76
N MET A 253 8.69 -12.04 -19.96
CA MET A 253 7.64 -11.08 -20.30
C MET A 253 8.11 -10.06 -21.33
N ASP A 254 7.45 -9.99 -22.49
CA ASP A 254 7.70 -8.97 -23.51
C ASP A 254 7.29 -7.55 -23.10
N PHE A 255 6.56 -7.42 -21.99
CA PHE A 255 6.10 -6.16 -21.37
C PHE A 255 6.83 -5.80 -20.08
N ALA A 256 7.87 -6.54 -19.70
CA ALA A 256 8.54 -6.44 -18.40
C ALA A 256 8.86 -5.01 -17.97
N GLN A 257 9.38 -4.19 -18.89
CA GLN A 257 9.80 -2.81 -18.62
C GLN A 257 8.72 -1.77 -18.91
N ARG A 258 7.55 -2.17 -19.42
CA ARG A 258 6.50 -1.25 -19.88
C ARG A 258 5.31 -1.22 -18.92
N PHE A 259 4.62 -0.09 -18.88
CA PHE A 259 3.31 0.02 -18.25
C PHE A 259 2.26 -0.64 -19.13
N THR A 260 1.72 -1.77 -18.67
CA THR A 260 0.79 -2.60 -19.46
C THR A 260 -0.36 -3.10 -18.55
N PRO A 261 -1.28 -2.21 -18.14
CA PRO A 261 -2.33 -2.58 -17.18
C PRO A 261 -3.26 -3.71 -17.70
N ASP A 262 -3.37 -3.88 -19.02
CA ASP A 262 -4.24 -4.89 -19.61
C ASP A 262 -3.86 -6.33 -19.23
N VAL A 263 -2.59 -6.60 -18.86
CA VAL A 263 -2.14 -7.94 -18.44
C VAL A 263 -2.88 -8.47 -17.22
N TRP A 264 -3.43 -7.55 -16.41
CA TRP A 264 -4.20 -7.88 -15.20
C TRP A 264 -5.67 -8.17 -15.48
N THR A 265 -6.19 -7.66 -16.60
CA THR A 265 -7.59 -7.81 -17.01
C THR A 265 -7.79 -8.91 -18.04
N ASP A 266 -6.78 -9.18 -18.89
CA ASP A 266 -6.81 -10.24 -19.91
C ASP A 266 -6.32 -11.60 -19.40
N GLY A 267 -5.80 -11.65 -18.18
CA GLY A 267 -5.36 -12.88 -17.50
C GLY A 267 -3.89 -13.23 -17.66
N ARG A 268 -3.12 -12.56 -18.53
CA ARG A 268 -1.69 -12.85 -18.74
C ARG A 268 -0.85 -12.84 -17.48
N ALA A 269 -1.10 -11.88 -16.59
CA ALA A 269 -0.36 -11.77 -15.33
C ALA A 269 -0.54 -13.00 -14.41
N ARG A 270 -1.68 -13.69 -14.50
CA ARG A 270 -1.98 -14.87 -13.68
C ARG A 270 -1.11 -16.07 -14.05
N ASP A 271 -0.71 -16.16 -15.32
CA ASP A 271 0.07 -17.29 -15.85
C ASP A 271 1.57 -17.13 -15.59
N LEU A 272 1.98 -15.99 -15.02
CA LEU A 272 3.37 -15.65 -14.76
C LEU A 272 3.69 -15.85 -13.26
N ALA A 273 4.33 -16.95 -12.92
CA ALA A 273 4.66 -17.32 -11.55
C ALA A 273 5.53 -16.29 -10.79
N GLY A 274 6.30 -15.47 -11.52
CA GLY A 274 7.12 -14.41 -10.93
C GLY A 274 6.37 -13.09 -10.63
N VAL A 275 5.14 -12.94 -11.15
CA VAL A 275 4.36 -11.69 -11.01
C VAL A 275 3.46 -11.78 -9.77
N VAL A 276 4.05 -11.55 -8.61
CA VAL A 276 3.40 -11.69 -7.30
C VAL A 276 3.58 -10.44 -6.43
N PRO A 277 2.97 -9.29 -6.79
CA PRO A 277 3.19 -8.01 -6.10
C PRO A 277 2.79 -8.03 -4.61
N PHE A 278 1.98 -9.00 -4.19
CA PHE A 278 1.57 -9.21 -2.80
C PHE A 278 2.16 -10.48 -2.19
N SER A 279 3.22 -11.04 -2.77
CA SER A 279 3.73 -12.36 -2.43
C SER A 279 2.71 -13.48 -2.73
N ASP A 280 3.01 -14.71 -2.33
CA ASP A 280 2.16 -15.87 -2.60
C ASP A 280 2.28 -16.93 -1.49
N GLY A 281 1.36 -17.92 -1.50
CA GLY A 281 1.30 -19.02 -0.56
C GLY A 281 1.10 -18.55 0.89
N PRO A 282 1.70 -19.24 1.89
CA PRO A 282 1.54 -18.87 3.31
C PRO A 282 2.06 -17.48 3.67
N GLY A 283 2.82 -16.85 2.79
CA GLY A 283 3.36 -15.49 2.92
C GLY A 283 2.57 -14.42 2.21
N GLU A 284 1.46 -14.75 1.56
CA GLU A 284 0.63 -13.78 0.85
C GLU A 284 0.16 -12.66 1.79
N CYS A 285 0.13 -11.43 1.26
CA CYS A 285 -0.31 -10.26 2.02
C CYS A 285 -1.79 -10.37 2.41
N PRO A 286 -2.15 -10.38 3.70
CA PRO A 286 -3.54 -10.46 4.13
C PRO A 286 -4.35 -9.21 3.79
N GLY A 287 -3.67 -8.08 3.57
CA GLY A 287 -4.28 -6.80 3.21
C GLY A 287 -4.40 -6.55 1.70
N ARG A 288 -4.10 -7.54 0.84
CA ARG A 288 -4.11 -7.38 -0.62
C ARG A 288 -5.38 -6.71 -1.13
N ASN A 289 -6.53 -7.26 -0.78
CA ASN A 289 -7.82 -6.77 -1.28
C ASN A 289 -8.16 -5.40 -0.72
N LEU A 290 -7.90 -5.16 0.58
CA LEU A 290 -8.08 -3.86 1.22
C LEU A 290 -7.20 -2.78 0.57
N VAL A 291 -5.93 -3.08 0.34
CA VAL A 291 -4.97 -2.17 -0.31
C VAL A 291 -5.41 -1.81 -1.73
N LEU A 292 -5.84 -2.80 -2.49
CA LEU A 292 -6.31 -2.58 -3.86
C LEU A 292 -7.63 -1.80 -3.88
N MET A 293 -8.54 -2.07 -2.94
CA MET A 293 -9.77 -1.29 -2.76
C MET A 293 -9.45 0.17 -2.43
N PHE A 294 -8.63 0.40 -1.40
CA PHE A 294 -8.25 1.74 -0.95
C PHE A 294 -7.53 2.52 -2.07
N GLY A 295 -6.52 1.92 -2.69
CA GLY A 295 -5.75 2.56 -3.76
C GLY A 295 -6.61 2.87 -4.99
N THR A 296 -7.46 1.94 -5.41
CA THR A 296 -8.40 2.16 -6.52
C THR A 296 -9.37 3.30 -6.21
N ALA A 297 -9.89 3.38 -4.98
CA ALA A 297 -10.80 4.44 -4.57
C ALA A 297 -10.10 5.82 -4.57
N VAL A 298 -8.85 5.91 -4.11
CA VAL A 298 -8.07 7.17 -4.16
C VAL A 298 -7.84 7.60 -5.61
N LEU A 299 -7.41 6.68 -6.48
CA LEU A 299 -7.24 6.98 -7.90
C LEU A 299 -8.55 7.43 -8.54
N ALA A 300 -9.65 6.78 -8.20
CA ALA A 300 -10.99 7.14 -8.70
C ALA A 300 -11.42 8.54 -8.27
N ALA A 301 -11.24 8.88 -6.99
CA ALA A 301 -11.58 10.21 -6.47
C ALA A 301 -10.76 11.32 -7.16
N VAL A 302 -9.47 11.08 -7.38
CA VAL A 302 -8.60 12.03 -8.11
C VAL A 302 -9.04 12.14 -9.58
N CYS A 303 -9.21 11.02 -10.29
CA CYS A 303 -9.60 11.01 -11.71
C CYS A 303 -11.01 11.57 -11.96
N ARG A 304 -11.89 11.55 -10.96
CA ARG A 304 -13.22 12.16 -11.04
C ARG A 304 -13.16 13.68 -11.02
N SER A 305 -12.19 14.23 -10.31
CA SER A 305 -12.11 15.67 -10.05
C SER A 305 -11.09 16.39 -10.95
N PHE A 306 -10.15 15.62 -11.56
CA PHE A 306 -9.04 16.20 -12.34
C PHE A 306 -8.71 15.41 -13.59
N ASP A 307 -8.24 16.17 -14.57
CA ASP A 307 -7.37 15.66 -15.60
C ASP A 307 -5.93 15.56 -15.09
N LEU A 308 -5.31 14.43 -15.35
CA LEU A 308 -3.91 14.19 -15.03
C LEU A 308 -3.05 14.55 -16.24
N ASP A 309 -1.98 15.29 -16.02
CA ASP A 309 -1.02 15.64 -17.06
C ASP A 309 0.43 15.36 -16.64
N ASP A 310 1.30 15.22 -17.65
CA ASP A 310 2.71 14.90 -17.45
C ASP A 310 3.65 16.12 -17.54
N ASN A 311 3.12 17.34 -17.54
CA ASN A 311 3.88 18.55 -17.75
C ASN A 311 4.98 18.76 -16.70
N VAL A 312 4.70 18.34 -15.47
CA VAL A 312 5.62 18.43 -14.32
C VAL A 312 6.31 17.10 -13.99
N LEU A 313 6.01 16.02 -14.72
CA LEU A 313 6.67 14.73 -14.52
C LEU A 313 8.15 14.75 -14.92
N SER A 314 8.94 13.94 -14.22
CA SER A 314 10.31 13.66 -14.64
C SER A 314 10.35 13.14 -16.09
N PRO A 315 11.34 13.59 -16.91
CA PRO A 315 11.50 13.09 -18.28
C PRO A 315 11.56 11.56 -18.42
N ARG A 316 11.95 10.85 -17.35
CA ARG A 316 12.06 9.38 -17.33
C ARG A 316 10.72 8.65 -17.34
N VAL A 317 9.63 9.32 -16.96
CA VAL A 317 8.28 8.74 -16.90
C VAL A 317 7.27 9.52 -17.74
N ARG A 318 7.73 10.51 -18.51
CA ARG A 318 6.86 11.29 -19.41
C ARG A 318 6.31 10.45 -20.55
N ARG A 319 5.22 10.96 -21.13
CA ARG A 319 4.60 10.41 -22.34
C ARG A 319 5.64 10.11 -23.42
N GLY A 320 5.56 8.91 -23.99
CA GLY A 320 6.45 8.43 -25.04
C GLY A 320 7.70 7.70 -24.54
N SER A 321 7.93 7.60 -23.22
CA SER A 321 8.90 6.64 -22.70
C SER A 321 8.39 5.23 -22.92
N LEU A 322 9.13 4.43 -23.69
CA LEU A 322 8.74 3.04 -23.95
C LEU A 322 8.95 2.18 -22.70
N ASP A 323 10.10 2.34 -22.05
CA ASP A 323 10.48 1.58 -20.87
C ASP A 323 10.42 2.45 -19.61
N MET A 324 9.83 1.90 -18.56
CA MET A 324 9.79 2.54 -17.25
C MET A 324 11.15 2.41 -16.55
N PRO A 325 11.61 3.45 -15.83
CA PRO A 325 12.88 3.39 -15.11
C PRO A 325 12.84 2.30 -14.03
N HIS A 326 14.00 1.68 -13.73
CA HIS A 326 14.12 0.70 -12.65
C HIS A 326 13.84 1.31 -11.26
N ALA A 327 14.21 2.55 -11.05
CA ALA A 327 13.91 3.28 -9.82
C ALA A 327 13.11 4.55 -10.13
N LEU A 328 12.03 4.75 -9.39
CA LEU A 328 11.24 5.96 -9.42
C LEU A 328 11.12 6.50 -8.00
N ASP A 329 11.88 7.56 -7.71
CA ASP A 329 11.82 8.21 -6.41
C ASP A 329 10.52 9.02 -6.30
N HIS A 330 9.71 8.66 -5.31
CA HIS A 330 8.44 9.33 -5.06
C HIS A 330 8.60 10.74 -4.45
N PHE A 331 9.74 11.04 -3.82
CA PHE A 331 10.02 12.38 -3.29
C PHE A 331 10.24 13.42 -4.40
N ASP A 332 10.82 12.97 -5.53
CA ASP A 332 11.05 13.83 -6.70
C ASP A 332 9.86 13.82 -7.68
N LEU A 333 8.84 13.00 -7.39
CA LEU A 333 7.70 12.83 -8.26
C LEU A 333 6.65 13.91 -8.02
N ARG A 334 6.21 14.54 -9.11
CA ARG A 334 5.15 15.55 -9.11
C ARG A 334 4.21 15.25 -10.27
N VAL A 335 2.90 15.24 -10.01
CA VAL A 335 1.86 14.92 -11.01
C VAL A 335 1.04 16.17 -11.30
N GLY A 336 0.92 16.56 -12.56
CA GLY A 336 0.06 17.66 -12.97
C GLY A 336 -1.42 17.32 -12.74
N LEU A 337 -2.16 18.26 -12.16
CA LEU A 337 -3.59 18.14 -11.90
C LEU A 337 -4.30 19.38 -12.42
N THR A 338 -5.22 19.21 -13.36
CA THR A 338 -6.08 20.27 -13.85
C THR A 338 -7.52 19.98 -13.44
N PRO A 339 -8.16 20.83 -12.62
CA PRO A 339 -9.56 20.61 -12.21
C PRO A 339 -10.46 20.50 -13.44
N HIS A 340 -11.43 19.61 -13.41
CA HIS A 340 -12.51 19.62 -14.39
C HIS A 340 -13.29 20.92 -14.20
N ASN A 341 -13.51 21.67 -15.28
CA ASN A 341 -14.43 22.81 -15.24
C ASN A 341 -15.82 22.26 -14.95
N GLU A 342 -16.45 22.76 -13.89
CA GLU A 342 -17.89 22.53 -13.68
C GLU A 342 -18.61 23.28 -14.84
N ASP A 343 -19.14 22.52 -15.80
CA ASP A 343 -20.06 23.03 -16.82
C ASP A 343 -21.47 23.23 -16.24
#